data_f579b08d7e2af5acf062d8c1fca61f1c
#
_entry.id   f579b08d7e2af5acf062d8c1fca61f1c
#
_cell.length_a   1.000
_cell.length_b   1.000
_cell.length_c   1.000
_cell.angle_alpha   90.00
_cell.angle_beta   90.00
_cell.angle_gamma   90.00
#
_symmetry.space_group_name_H-M   'P 1'
#
loop_
_entity.id
_entity.type
_entity.pdbx_description
1 polymer ?
#
loop_
_entity_poly.entity_id
_entity_poly.type
_entity_poly.pdbx_seq_one_letter_code
_entity_poly.pdbx_strand_id
1 'polypeptide(L)'
;RSIGAAPSLGSWVSYGLGTENEQLPSYMLLNNDWVPNGGSQNFASSFLPATHQATPVRAKGRPVDNITPADSAALQRAKLDFLREQDSATAKALGGSDAIESAIKNYETAARMQSLVPSLCDVTGESAETLRLYGVDRANDYEKFYALQCLRARRMVESGVRFIEITCPNTHGNNSPWDQHGELRKRHEEN
;
A
#
# COMPACT_ATOMS: atom_id res chain seq x y z
N ARG A 1 25.95 -1.23 -13.13
CA ARG A 1 25.49 -2.57 -12.72
C ARG A 1 24.31 -2.35 -11.80
N SER A 2 23.11 -2.63 -12.28
CA SER A 2 21.98 -2.78 -11.38
C SER A 2 22.29 -3.95 -10.45
N ILE A 3 22.52 -3.64 -9.19
CA ILE A 3 22.52 -4.65 -8.13
C ILE A 3 21.12 -5.22 -8.20
N GLY A 4 20.97 -6.51 -8.51
CA GLY A 4 19.68 -7.16 -8.49
C GLY A 4 19.04 -6.86 -7.14
N ALA A 5 17.95 -6.09 -7.14
CA ALA A 5 17.34 -5.65 -5.91
C ALA A 5 16.89 -6.88 -5.13
N ALA A 6 17.24 -6.94 -3.86
CA ALA A 6 16.68 -7.95 -2.95
C ALA A 6 15.21 -7.61 -2.68
N PRO A 7 14.36 -8.59 -2.34
CA PRO A 7 13.00 -8.32 -1.89
C PRO A 7 13.00 -7.41 -0.67
N SER A 8 12.03 -6.50 -0.60
CA SER A 8 11.84 -5.63 0.56
C SER A 8 11.50 -6.43 1.83
N LEU A 9 11.68 -5.84 2.99
CA LEU A 9 11.31 -6.48 4.26
C LEU A 9 9.83 -6.89 4.26
N GLY A 10 8.94 -5.98 3.80
CA GLY A 10 7.51 -6.27 3.71
C GLY A 10 7.19 -7.42 2.76
N SER A 11 7.93 -7.56 1.65
CA SER A 11 7.78 -8.69 0.73
C SER A 11 8.19 -10.01 1.39
N TRP A 12 9.25 -10.04 2.17
CA TRP A 12 9.65 -11.23 2.94
C TRP A 12 8.64 -11.59 4.02
N VAL A 13 8.12 -10.60 4.75
CA VAL A 13 7.06 -10.83 5.77
C VAL A 13 5.80 -11.37 5.11
N SER A 14 5.38 -10.77 3.99
CA SER A 14 4.24 -11.23 3.20
C SER A 14 4.43 -12.67 2.70
N TYR A 15 5.60 -13.01 2.18
CA TYR A 15 5.93 -14.34 1.68
C TYR A 15 5.97 -15.39 2.78
N GLY A 16 6.63 -15.09 3.91
CA GLY A 16 6.84 -16.05 4.98
C GLY A 16 5.62 -16.26 5.89
N LEU A 17 4.83 -15.22 6.14
CA LEU A 17 3.71 -15.25 7.08
C LEU A 17 2.32 -15.20 6.42
N GLY A 18 2.26 -14.89 5.11
CA GLY A 18 0.99 -14.77 4.39
C GLY A 18 0.13 -13.61 4.86
N THR A 19 -1.18 -13.75 4.72
CA THR A 19 -2.18 -12.74 5.11
C THR A 19 -3.20 -13.33 6.08
N GLU A 20 -3.75 -12.50 6.95
CA GLU A 20 -4.91 -12.83 7.80
C GLU A 20 -6.23 -12.40 7.16
N ASN A 21 -6.15 -11.57 6.12
CA ASN A 21 -7.31 -11.09 5.38
C ASN A 21 -7.09 -11.27 3.88
N GLU A 22 -7.82 -12.19 3.27
CA GLU A 22 -7.75 -12.48 1.83
C GLU A 22 -8.35 -11.38 0.93
N GLN A 23 -9.00 -10.40 1.52
CA GLN A 23 -9.64 -9.30 0.78
C GLN A 23 -8.71 -8.08 0.63
N LEU A 24 -7.58 -8.07 1.33
CA LEU A 24 -6.59 -7.01 1.30
C LEU A 24 -5.20 -7.59 1.00
N PRO A 25 -4.32 -6.81 0.37
CA PRO A 25 -2.92 -7.18 0.26
C PRO A 25 -2.29 -7.35 1.64
N SER A 26 -1.41 -8.34 1.79
CA SER A 26 -0.66 -8.54 3.04
C SER A 26 0.38 -7.46 3.31
N TYR A 27 0.82 -6.75 2.27
CA TYR A 27 1.79 -5.65 2.36
C TYR A 27 1.25 -4.39 1.71
N MET A 28 1.06 -3.34 2.50
CA MET A 28 0.58 -2.04 2.03
C MET A 28 1.61 -0.95 2.31
N LEU A 29 1.77 -0.04 1.35
CA LEU A 29 2.65 1.13 1.44
C LEU A 29 1.80 2.39 1.49
N LEU A 30 1.79 3.07 2.63
CA LEU A 30 1.15 4.36 2.80
C LEU A 30 2.13 5.45 2.35
N ASN A 31 1.98 5.89 1.10
CA ASN A 31 2.89 6.83 0.47
C ASN A 31 2.44 8.29 0.69
N ASN A 32 3.35 9.13 1.17
CA ASN A 32 3.15 10.57 1.37
C ASN A 32 3.63 11.42 0.18
N ASP A 33 3.35 10.99 -1.05
CA ASP A 33 3.69 11.66 -2.32
C ASP A 33 5.21 11.85 -2.54
N TRP A 34 6.02 11.12 -1.80
CA TRP A 34 7.47 11.12 -1.98
C TRP A 34 8.02 9.70 -2.10
N VAL A 35 8.92 9.52 -3.05
CA VAL A 35 9.61 8.23 -3.23
C VAL A 35 11.01 8.38 -2.67
N PRO A 36 11.38 7.57 -1.65
CA PRO A 36 12.70 7.66 -1.03
C PRO A 36 13.83 7.30 -2.01
N ASN A 37 15.05 7.67 -1.64
CA ASN A 37 16.24 7.27 -2.39
C ASN A 37 16.26 5.75 -2.60
N GLY A 38 16.50 5.31 -3.83
CA GLY A 38 16.33 3.90 -4.22
C GLY A 38 15.06 3.62 -5.02
N GLY A 39 14.13 4.58 -5.03
CA GLY A 39 12.91 4.50 -5.84
C GLY A 39 11.95 3.40 -5.42
N SER A 40 11.09 2.98 -6.33
CA SER A 40 10.10 1.91 -6.11
C SER A 40 10.72 0.54 -5.82
N GLN A 41 12.01 0.36 -6.09
CA GLN A 41 12.74 -0.87 -5.79
C GLN A 41 12.78 -1.18 -4.28
N ASN A 42 12.70 -0.14 -3.42
CA ASN A 42 12.63 -0.32 -1.97
C ASN A 42 11.42 -1.13 -1.51
N PHE A 43 10.38 -1.19 -2.32
CA PHE A 43 9.09 -1.82 -1.99
C PHE A 43 8.77 -3.02 -2.89
N ALA A 44 9.73 -3.43 -3.71
CA ALA A 44 9.54 -4.48 -4.70
C ALA A 44 9.66 -5.87 -4.09
N SER A 45 8.94 -6.82 -4.70
CA SER A 45 9.08 -8.25 -4.39
C SER A 45 10.34 -8.87 -5.00
N SER A 46 10.97 -8.20 -6.00
CA SER A 46 12.17 -8.66 -6.71
C SER A 46 11.99 -10.08 -7.26
N PHE A 47 12.73 -11.08 -6.77
CA PHE A 47 12.61 -12.48 -7.21
C PHE A 47 11.48 -13.26 -6.53
N LEU A 48 10.82 -12.70 -5.52
CA LEU A 48 9.61 -13.29 -4.95
C LEU A 48 8.40 -13.07 -5.88
N PRO A 49 7.35 -13.88 -5.77
CA PRO A 49 6.13 -13.67 -6.56
C PRO A 49 5.56 -12.25 -6.39
N ALA A 50 5.04 -11.68 -7.48
CA ALA A 50 4.54 -10.29 -7.51
C ALA A 50 3.37 -10.02 -6.54
N THR A 51 2.69 -11.05 -6.05
CA THR A 51 1.65 -10.94 -5.02
C THR A 51 2.17 -10.45 -3.67
N HIS A 52 3.49 -10.49 -3.46
CA HIS A 52 4.14 -10.05 -2.22
C HIS A 52 4.73 -8.64 -2.33
N GLN A 53 4.54 -7.96 -3.47
CA GLN A 53 4.95 -6.57 -3.64
C GLN A 53 4.05 -5.64 -2.85
N ALA A 54 4.62 -4.50 -2.39
CA ALA A 54 3.84 -3.46 -1.73
C ALA A 54 2.71 -2.92 -2.61
N THR A 55 1.53 -2.77 -2.05
CA THR A 55 0.42 -2.07 -2.69
C THR A 55 0.40 -0.62 -2.20
N PRO A 56 0.67 0.37 -3.07
CA PRO A 56 0.73 1.77 -2.66
C PRO A 56 -0.66 2.35 -2.43
N VAL A 57 -0.81 3.09 -1.33
CA VAL A 57 -1.97 3.89 -0.97
C VAL A 57 -1.52 5.34 -0.79
N ARG A 58 -2.14 6.25 -1.53
CA ARG A 58 -1.78 7.67 -1.52
C ARG A 58 -2.37 8.39 -0.32
N ALA A 59 -1.64 9.38 0.18
CA ALA A 59 -2.13 10.28 1.24
C ALA A 59 -3.23 11.21 0.72
N LYS A 60 -3.12 11.68 -0.51
CA LYS A 60 -3.99 12.67 -1.14
C LYS A 60 -4.77 12.09 -2.33
N GLY A 61 -5.94 12.62 -2.56
CA GLY A 61 -6.78 12.22 -3.69
C GLY A 61 -7.36 10.81 -3.53
N ARG A 62 -7.47 10.08 -4.64
CA ARG A 62 -7.92 8.69 -4.60
C ARG A 62 -6.82 7.81 -3.99
N PRO A 63 -7.14 7.01 -2.97
CA PRO A 63 -6.13 6.22 -2.25
C PRO A 63 -5.40 5.22 -3.16
N VAL A 64 -6.10 4.62 -4.12
CA VAL A 64 -5.55 3.69 -5.11
C VAL A 64 -6.12 4.04 -6.48
N ASP A 65 -5.32 3.86 -7.55
CA ASP A 65 -5.80 4.03 -8.91
C ASP A 65 -6.86 2.97 -9.25
N ASN A 66 -7.84 3.36 -10.07
CA ASN A 66 -8.91 2.49 -10.52
C ASN A 66 -9.71 1.82 -9.37
N ILE A 67 -9.70 2.42 -8.17
CA ILE A 67 -10.43 1.90 -7.01
C ILE A 67 -11.96 1.95 -7.22
N THR A 68 -12.44 2.83 -8.10
CA THR A 68 -13.86 2.91 -8.45
C THR A 68 -14.10 2.07 -9.70
N PRO A 69 -14.97 1.03 -9.64
CA PRO A 69 -15.31 0.25 -10.82
C PRO A 69 -15.91 1.11 -11.92
N ALA A 70 -15.50 0.87 -13.17
CA ALA A 70 -16.11 1.50 -14.34
C ALA A 70 -17.39 0.78 -14.78
N ASP A 71 -17.50 -0.50 -14.45
CA ASP A 71 -18.60 -1.38 -14.84
C ASP A 71 -19.55 -1.64 -13.66
N SER A 72 -20.73 -2.19 -13.96
CA SER A 72 -21.59 -2.76 -12.91
C SER A 72 -20.91 -3.96 -12.25
N ALA A 73 -21.25 -4.24 -10.98
CA ALA A 73 -20.67 -5.36 -10.24
C ALA A 73 -20.84 -6.71 -10.98
N ALA A 74 -21.98 -6.93 -11.63
CA ALA A 74 -22.23 -8.14 -12.41
C ALA A 74 -21.32 -8.25 -13.65
N LEU A 75 -21.15 -7.15 -14.39
CA LEU A 75 -20.27 -7.15 -15.57
C LEU A 75 -18.81 -7.29 -15.17
N GLN A 76 -18.38 -6.61 -14.11
CA GLN A 76 -17.03 -6.76 -13.58
C GLN A 76 -16.76 -8.21 -13.15
N ARG A 77 -17.68 -8.83 -12.44
CA ARG A 77 -17.55 -10.23 -12.04
C ARG A 77 -17.42 -11.15 -13.26
N ALA A 78 -18.27 -10.99 -14.26
CA ALA A 78 -18.18 -11.78 -15.49
C ALA A 78 -16.84 -11.62 -16.23
N LYS A 79 -16.30 -10.40 -16.28
CA LYS A 79 -14.96 -10.12 -16.85
C LYS A 79 -13.86 -10.84 -16.07
N LEU A 80 -13.90 -10.79 -14.74
CA LEU A 80 -12.90 -11.44 -13.88
C LEU A 80 -12.95 -12.97 -14.01
N ASP A 81 -14.14 -13.55 -14.05
CA ASP A 81 -14.33 -14.99 -14.22
C ASP A 81 -13.79 -15.43 -15.59
N PHE A 82 -14.07 -14.68 -16.66
CA PHE A 82 -13.53 -14.95 -18.00
C PHE A 82 -11.99 -14.87 -18.03
N LEU A 83 -11.40 -13.80 -17.47
CA LEU A 83 -9.94 -13.68 -17.40
C LEU A 83 -9.31 -14.82 -16.63
N ARG A 84 -9.88 -15.19 -15.49
CA ARG A 84 -9.40 -16.30 -14.67
C ARG A 84 -9.44 -17.63 -15.43
N GLU A 85 -10.50 -17.89 -16.20
CA GLU A 85 -10.62 -19.11 -17.03
C GLU A 85 -9.51 -19.14 -18.09
N GLN A 86 -9.30 -18.03 -18.83
CA GLN A 86 -8.28 -17.93 -19.87
C GLN A 86 -6.85 -18.08 -19.30
N ASP A 87 -6.55 -17.38 -18.22
CA ASP A 87 -5.24 -17.40 -17.59
C ASP A 87 -4.94 -18.79 -16.99
N SER A 88 -5.94 -19.41 -16.36
CA SER A 88 -5.79 -20.76 -15.81
C SER A 88 -5.57 -21.81 -16.90
N ALA A 89 -6.26 -21.70 -18.04
CA ALA A 89 -6.03 -22.56 -19.20
C ALA A 89 -4.62 -22.38 -19.76
N THR A 90 -4.15 -21.13 -19.85
CA THR A 90 -2.79 -20.78 -20.31
C THR A 90 -1.73 -21.33 -19.36
N ALA A 91 -1.90 -21.13 -18.04
CA ALA A 91 -0.98 -21.66 -17.03
C ALA A 91 -0.86 -23.18 -17.13
N LYS A 92 -1.99 -23.86 -17.28
CA LYS A 92 -2.03 -25.33 -17.44
C LYS A 92 -1.31 -25.78 -18.72
N ALA A 93 -1.51 -25.09 -19.84
CA ALA A 93 -0.85 -25.40 -21.11
C ALA A 93 0.67 -25.24 -21.04
N LEU A 94 1.16 -24.33 -20.18
CA LEU A 94 2.59 -24.08 -19.94
C LEU A 94 3.20 -25.01 -18.87
N GLY A 95 2.42 -25.94 -18.29
CA GLY A 95 2.90 -26.83 -17.22
C GLY A 95 3.01 -26.17 -15.85
N GLY A 96 2.32 -25.04 -15.65
CA GLY A 96 2.37 -24.18 -14.47
C GLY A 96 3.11 -22.87 -14.75
N SER A 97 2.69 -21.78 -14.11
CA SER A 97 3.36 -20.47 -14.22
C SER A 97 3.05 -19.61 -13.02
N ASP A 98 4.03 -19.42 -12.14
CA ASP A 98 3.93 -18.55 -10.96
C ASP A 98 3.56 -17.11 -11.35
N ALA A 99 4.02 -16.65 -12.52
CA ALA A 99 3.71 -15.31 -13.00
C ALA A 99 2.22 -15.15 -13.33
N ILE A 100 1.61 -16.14 -14.00
CA ILE A 100 0.18 -16.13 -14.32
C ILE A 100 -0.66 -16.28 -13.06
N GLU A 101 -0.28 -17.19 -12.16
CA GLU A 101 -0.97 -17.35 -10.87
C GLU A 101 -0.91 -16.08 -10.01
N SER A 102 0.25 -15.40 -10.00
CA SER A 102 0.41 -14.11 -9.33
C SER A 102 -0.47 -13.02 -9.97
N ALA A 103 -0.58 -13.00 -11.30
CA ALA A 103 -1.46 -12.06 -12.00
C ALA A 103 -2.94 -12.29 -11.64
N ILE A 104 -3.38 -13.55 -11.62
CA ILE A 104 -4.75 -13.92 -11.21
C ILE A 104 -5.03 -13.40 -9.80
N LYS A 105 -4.17 -13.70 -8.83
CA LYS A 105 -4.32 -13.24 -7.45
C LYS A 105 -4.34 -11.71 -7.35
N ASN A 106 -3.49 -11.02 -8.11
CA ASN A 106 -3.40 -9.56 -8.08
C ASN A 106 -4.69 -8.89 -8.56
N TYR A 107 -5.28 -9.32 -9.70
CA TYR A 107 -6.51 -8.68 -10.16
C TYR A 107 -7.74 -9.06 -9.33
N GLU A 108 -7.80 -10.27 -8.77
CA GLU A 108 -8.84 -10.65 -7.82
C GLU A 108 -8.76 -9.82 -6.53
N THR A 109 -7.55 -9.64 -5.99
CA THR A 109 -7.32 -8.78 -4.82
C THR A 109 -7.67 -7.34 -5.12
N ALA A 110 -7.26 -6.80 -6.28
CA ALA A 110 -7.61 -5.45 -6.70
C ALA A 110 -9.13 -5.23 -6.76
N ALA A 111 -9.88 -6.21 -7.26
CA ALA A 111 -11.34 -6.14 -7.29
C ALA A 111 -11.97 -6.11 -5.88
N ARG A 112 -11.43 -6.89 -4.94
CA ARG A 112 -11.88 -6.89 -3.53
C ARG A 112 -11.54 -5.58 -2.82
N MET A 113 -10.37 -5.01 -3.12
CA MET A 113 -9.94 -3.71 -2.58
C MET A 113 -10.90 -2.57 -2.93
N GLN A 114 -11.59 -2.63 -4.07
CA GLN A 114 -12.52 -1.59 -4.49
C GLN A 114 -13.65 -1.34 -3.48
N SER A 115 -14.03 -2.33 -2.70
CA SER A 115 -15.04 -2.19 -1.65
C SER A 115 -14.46 -1.79 -0.29
N LEU A 116 -13.27 -2.28 0.06
CA LEU A 116 -12.72 -2.13 1.40
C LEU A 116 -11.78 -0.93 1.56
N VAL A 117 -10.90 -0.69 0.61
CA VAL A 117 -9.89 0.38 0.76
C VAL A 117 -10.51 1.77 0.90
N PRO A 118 -11.56 2.15 0.17
CA PRO A 118 -12.21 3.44 0.39
C PRO A 118 -12.70 3.62 1.82
N SER A 119 -13.36 2.62 2.41
CA SER A 119 -13.86 2.69 3.78
C SER A 119 -12.74 2.73 4.83
N LEU A 120 -11.63 2.03 4.59
CA LEU A 120 -10.47 2.06 5.47
C LEU A 120 -9.73 3.41 5.45
N CYS A 121 -9.73 4.06 4.29
CA CYS A 121 -9.11 5.37 4.10
C CYS A 121 -10.00 6.54 4.55
N ASP A 122 -11.30 6.32 4.67
CA ASP A 122 -12.25 7.31 5.17
C ASP A 122 -12.22 7.35 6.70
N VAL A 123 -11.72 8.45 7.24
CA VAL A 123 -11.60 8.68 8.69
C VAL A 123 -12.69 9.61 9.23
N THR A 124 -13.69 9.96 8.43
CA THR A 124 -14.76 10.89 8.83
C THR A 124 -15.63 10.36 9.97
N GLY A 125 -15.66 9.03 10.15
CA GLY A 125 -16.36 8.37 11.25
C GLY A 125 -15.55 8.28 12.57
N GLU A 126 -14.31 8.75 12.59
CA GLU A 126 -13.49 8.72 13.82
C GLU A 126 -13.94 9.81 14.82
N SER A 127 -13.77 9.53 16.11
CA SER A 127 -14.09 10.52 17.14
C SER A 127 -13.14 11.72 17.09
N ALA A 128 -13.63 12.88 17.52
CA ALA A 128 -12.79 14.08 17.63
C ALA A 128 -11.57 13.87 18.56
N GLU A 129 -11.73 13.03 19.58
CA GLU A 129 -10.62 12.65 20.48
C GLU A 129 -9.57 11.82 19.73
N THR A 130 -9.98 10.85 18.91
CA THR A 130 -9.07 10.05 18.09
C THR A 130 -8.32 10.93 17.08
N LEU A 131 -9.04 11.80 16.37
CA LEU A 131 -8.42 12.72 15.40
C LEU A 131 -7.37 13.62 16.06
N ARG A 132 -7.67 14.13 17.26
CA ARG A 132 -6.73 14.94 18.04
C ARG A 132 -5.54 14.13 18.54
N LEU A 133 -5.78 12.90 19.04
CA LEU A 133 -4.71 12.02 19.52
C LEU A 133 -3.68 11.72 18.43
N TYR A 134 -4.13 11.47 17.20
CA TYR A 134 -3.25 11.28 16.06
C TYR A 134 -2.66 12.57 15.51
N GLY A 135 -3.25 13.73 15.80
CA GLY A 135 -2.83 15.02 15.28
C GLY A 135 -3.34 15.33 13.87
N VAL A 136 -4.44 14.74 13.45
CA VAL A 136 -5.05 14.99 12.13
C VAL A 136 -5.63 16.39 12.02
N ASP A 137 -5.88 17.06 13.14
CA ASP A 137 -6.38 18.43 13.27
C ASP A 137 -5.27 19.50 13.35
N ARG A 138 -3.99 19.11 13.26
CA ARG A 138 -2.87 20.07 13.30
C ARG A 138 -2.90 21.04 12.12
N ALA A 139 -2.35 22.24 12.34
CA ALA A 139 -2.32 23.30 11.32
C ALA A 139 -1.32 23.02 10.19
N ASN A 140 -0.24 22.31 10.48
CA ASN A 140 0.79 21.96 9.51
C ASN A 140 0.31 20.80 8.62
N ASP A 141 0.19 21.03 7.33
CA ASP A 141 -0.31 20.03 6.38
C ASP A 141 0.56 18.76 6.31
N TYR A 142 1.88 18.86 6.47
CA TYR A 142 2.77 17.70 6.45
C TYR A 142 2.55 16.79 7.66
N GLU A 143 2.49 17.39 8.87
CA GLU A 143 2.19 16.66 10.09
C GLU A 143 0.80 16.02 10.02
N LYS A 144 -0.18 16.77 9.56
CA LYS A 144 -1.55 16.31 9.35
C LYS A 144 -1.62 15.10 8.39
N PHE A 145 -0.90 15.15 7.27
CA PHE A 145 -0.88 14.04 6.33
C PHE A 145 -0.21 12.81 6.91
N TYR A 146 0.89 12.97 7.63
CA TYR A 146 1.56 11.85 8.29
C TYR A 146 0.68 11.23 9.38
N ALA A 147 0.05 12.07 10.21
CA ALA A 147 -0.93 11.67 11.22
C ALA A 147 -2.09 10.88 10.61
N LEU A 148 -2.61 11.36 9.47
CA LEU A 148 -3.68 10.67 8.73
C LEU A 148 -3.23 9.29 8.25
N GLN A 149 -2.01 9.15 7.76
CA GLN A 149 -1.47 7.85 7.35
C GLN A 149 -1.28 6.90 8.54
N CYS A 150 -0.83 7.41 9.70
CA CYS A 150 -0.75 6.62 10.93
C CYS A 150 -2.13 6.09 11.37
N LEU A 151 -3.15 6.95 11.30
CA LEU A 151 -4.52 6.56 11.62
C LEU A 151 -5.07 5.50 10.64
N ARG A 152 -4.82 5.68 9.34
CA ARG A 152 -5.16 4.69 8.31
C ARG A 152 -4.42 3.37 8.51
N ALA A 153 -3.14 3.41 8.89
CA ALA A 153 -2.36 2.22 9.19
C ALA A 153 -2.99 1.42 10.34
N ARG A 154 -3.42 2.06 11.42
CA ARG A 154 -4.14 1.39 12.50
C ARG A 154 -5.37 0.65 11.97
N ARG A 155 -6.23 1.33 11.19
CA ARG A 155 -7.44 0.74 10.62
C ARG A 155 -7.15 -0.46 9.70
N MET A 156 -6.07 -0.39 8.94
CA MET A 156 -5.61 -1.48 8.10
C MET A 156 -5.09 -2.67 8.90
N VAL A 157 -4.35 -2.43 10.00
CA VAL A 157 -3.93 -3.49 10.94
C VAL A 157 -5.14 -4.16 11.59
N GLU A 158 -6.09 -3.37 12.07
CA GLU A 158 -7.36 -3.87 12.64
C GLU A 158 -8.17 -4.71 11.63
N SER A 159 -7.95 -4.47 10.34
CA SER A 159 -8.57 -5.22 9.23
C SER A 159 -7.72 -6.39 8.73
N GLY A 160 -6.61 -6.73 9.39
CA GLY A 160 -5.80 -7.91 9.11
C GLY A 160 -4.70 -7.70 8.06
N VAL A 161 -4.33 -6.47 7.72
CA VAL A 161 -3.12 -6.23 6.90
C VAL A 161 -1.88 -6.55 7.72
N ARG A 162 -1.03 -7.43 7.21
CA ARG A 162 0.10 -7.99 7.96
C ARG A 162 1.27 -7.04 8.11
N PHE A 163 1.60 -6.32 7.07
CA PHE A 163 2.75 -5.41 7.05
C PHE A 163 2.37 -4.08 6.40
N ILE A 164 2.66 -3.00 7.10
CA ILE A 164 2.38 -1.65 6.61
C ILE A 164 3.66 -0.84 6.72
N GLU A 165 4.03 -0.22 5.64
CA GLU A 165 5.13 0.74 5.58
C GLU A 165 4.59 2.13 5.32
N ILE A 166 5.05 3.12 6.07
CA ILE A 166 4.64 4.53 5.91
C ILE A 166 5.88 5.31 5.49
N THR A 167 5.82 5.94 4.32
CA THR A 167 6.89 6.87 3.92
C THR A 167 6.72 8.20 4.63
N CYS A 168 7.82 8.74 5.14
CA CYS A 168 7.82 10.07 5.73
C CYS A 168 7.60 11.14 4.64
N PRO A 169 6.78 12.19 4.87
CA PRO A 169 6.63 13.28 3.91
C PRO A 169 7.94 14.08 3.81
N ASN A 170 8.23 14.64 2.64
CA ASN A 170 9.34 15.57 2.48
C ASN A 170 8.90 16.97 2.93
N THR A 171 9.33 17.39 4.12
CA THR A 171 8.89 18.66 4.73
C THR A 171 9.80 19.85 4.42
N HIS A 172 11.03 19.61 3.95
CA HIS A 172 12.09 20.61 3.87
C HIS A 172 12.80 20.65 2.49
N GLY A 173 12.04 20.51 1.40
CA GLY A 173 12.61 20.55 0.06
C GLY A 173 13.40 19.25 -0.29
N ASN A 174 14.70 19.33 -0.47
CA ASN A 174 15.52 18.18 -0.83
C ASN A 174 15.89 17.24 0.34
N ASN A 175 15.54 17.60 1.57
CA ASN A 175 15.90 16.84 2.76
C ASN A 175 14.70 16.08 3.32
N SER A 176 14.88 14.80 3.58
CA SER A 176 13.94 14.03 4.39
C SER A 176 13.84 14.64 5.80
N PRO A 177 12.68 14.68 6.45
CA PRO A 177 12.54 15.16 7.82
C PRO A 177 13.52 14.51 8.79
N TRP A 178 13.85 13.25 8.57
CA TRP A 178 14.75 12.46 9.40
C TRP A 178 16.23 12.50 8.95
N ASP A 179 16.52 13.07 7.77
CA ASP A 179 17.88 13.26 7.25
C ASP A 179 18.39 14.65 7.60
N GLN A 180 18.76 14.81 8.86
CA GLN A 180 19.09 16.11 9.44
C GLN A 180 20.62 16.26 9.55
N HIS A 181 21.21 16.92 8.56
CA HIS A 181 22.66 17.18 8.51
C HIS A 181 23.14 18.32 9.42
N GLY A 182 22.23 19.03 10.10
CA GLY A 182 22.55 20.14 11.02
C GLY A 182 21.35 20.53 11.88
N GLU A 183 21.62 21.31 12.95
CA GLU A 183 20.59 21.78 13.89
C GLU A 183 19.67 20.66 14.43
N LEU A 184 20.24 19.49 14.70
CA LEU A 184 19.53 18.25 14.98
C LEU A 184 18.43 18.39 16.04
N ARG A 185 18.72 19.10 17.14
CA ARG A 185 17.77 19.28 18.24
C ARG A 185 16.52 20.04 17.79
N LYS A 186 16.74 21.19 17.11
CA LYS A 186 15.63 22.05 16.64
C LYS A 186 14.77 21.33 15.62
N ARG A 187 15.41 20.67 14.64
CA ARG A 187 14.69 19.97 13.57
C ARG A 187 13.95 18.72 14.04
N HIS A 188 14.42 18.07 15.11
CA HIS A 188 13.68 16.98 15.72
C HIS A 188 12.44 17.44 16.48
N GLU A 189 12.48 18.64 17.05
CA GLU A 189 11.31 19.24 17.71
C GLU A 189 10.25 19.72 16.69
N GLU A 190 10.66 19.99 15.44
CA GLU A 190 9.81 20.43 14.34
C GLU A 190 9.19 19.26 13.53
N ASN A 191 9.66 18.04 13.70
CA ASN A 191 9.14 16.83 13.05
C ASN A 191 8.16 16.06 13.93
#